data_e209c9cd3501543a5042bee6a3b50f55
#
_entry.id   e209c9cd3501543a5042bee6a3b50f55
#
_cell.length_a   1.000
_cell.length_b   1.000
_cell.length_c   1.000
_cell.angle_alpha   90.00
_cell.angle_beta   90.00
_cell.angle_gamma   90.00
#
_symmetry.space_group_name_H-M   'P 1'
#
loop_
_entity.id
_entity.type
_entity.pdbx_description
1 polymer ?
#
loop_
_entity_poly.entity_id
_entity_poly.type
_entity_poly.pdbx_seq_one_letter_code
_entity_poly.pdbx_strand_id
1 'polypeptide(L)'
;QMCIRDRYIYFSLLFIIASCGGGGGGGSTPEPPVPGASITLSISDDQIYLGNTVTLTWTTSNASSCTASGSWSGSKALSGSETITPDSEGQKSYTLTCSNSAGTSTSRTVSTNVIGNSQGVVVGANYISSPTVILDINSNYQSDDGEPSTSADTNGIFELPNDPQDIISFGGSDNSSGVDLTNLSLSHKASSSTSRVVSALTSLDYANTGSTDISTLLNLDSSIDIYSDDPI
;
A
#
# COMPACT_ATOMS: atom_id res chain seq x y z
N GLN A 1 40.53 -12.22 -39.04
CA GLN A 1 40.13 -12.96 -40.26
C GLN A 1 39.16 -14.04 -39.88
N MET A 2 37.89 -13.80 -40.12
CA MET A 2 36.96 -14.90 -40.40
C MET A 2 35.64 -14.29 -40.94
N CYS A 3 35.37 -14.69 -42.18
CA CYS A 3 34.20 -14.22 -42.95
C CYS A 3 32.92 -14.81 -42.41
N ILE A 4 31.94 -13.99 -42.19
CA ILE A 4 30.55 -14.41 -41.99
C ILE A 4 29.89 -14.36 -43.38
N ARG A 5 29.43 -15.50 -43.85
CA ARG A 5 28.69 -15.63 -45.14
C ARG A 5 27.21 -15.61 -44.85
N ASP A 6 26.53 -14.57 -45.33
CA ASP A 6 25.09 -14.53 -45.48
C ASP A 6 24.63 -15.64 -46.43
N ARG A 7 23.65 -16.40 -46.00
CA ARG A 7 22.92 -17.33 -46.89
C ARG A 7 21.43 -16.92 -46.91
N TYR A 8 21.12 -16.14 -47.93
CA TYR A 8 19.73 -16.01 -48.38
C TYR A 8 19.33 -17.33 -49.05
N ILE A 9 18.29 -17.99 -48.52
CA ILE A 9 17.67 -19.13 -49.16
C ILE A 9 16.45 -18.61 -49.92
N TYR A 10 16.59 -18.44 -51.22
CA TYR A 10 15.46 -18.26 -52.15
C TYR A 10 14.75 -19.62 -52.30
N PHE A 11 13.51 -19.71 -51.83
CA PHE A 11 12.65 -20.84 -52.16
C PHE A 11 11.95 -20.55 -53.47
N SER A 12 12.46 -21.21 -54.51
CA SER A 12 11.87 -21.18 -55.88
C SER A 12 10.59 -22.04 -55.88
N LEU A 13 9.45 -21.42 -56.14
CA LEU A 13 8.15 -22.06 -56.22
C LEU A 13 8.04 -22.83 -57.57
N LEU A 14 8.14 -24.13 -57.53
CA LEU A 14 7.86 -25.00 -58.67
C LEU A 14 6.40 -25.40 -58.67
N PHE A 15 5.59 -24.80 -59.55
CA PHE A 15 4.21 -25.19 -59.80
C PHE A 15 4.17 -26.53 -60.59
N ILE A 16 3.71 -27.59 -59.92
CA ILE A 16 3.29 -28.84 -60.61
C ILE A 16 1.76 -28.85 -60.63
N ILE A 17 1.19 -28.61 -61.82
CA ILE A 17 -0.24 -28.78 -62.06
C ILE A 17 -0.48 -30.28 -62.36
N ALA A 18 -1.00 -31.04 -61.37
CA ALA A 18 -1.59 -32.33 -61.57
C ALA A 18 -3.10 -32.20 -61.50
N SER A 19 -3.75 -32.13 -62.65
CA SER A 19 -5.18 -32.32 -62.79
C SER A 19 -5.52 -33.79 -62.63
N CYS A 20 -6.37 -34.13 -61.63
CA CYS A 20 -7.24 -35.31 -61.75
C CYS A 20 -8.45 -35.14 -60.83
N GLY A 21 -9.59 -35.38 -61.40
CA GLY A 21 -10.93 -35.03 -61.01
C GLY A 21 -11.53 -35.68 -59.77
N GLY A 22 -12.63 -35.06 -59.34
CA GLY A 22 -13.82 -35.72 -58.82
C GLY A 22 -13.82 -36.02 -57.34
N GLY A 23 -14.51 -35.20 -56.56
CA GLY A 23 -14.91 -35.54 -55.18
C GLY A 23 -15.28 -34.29 -54.39
N GLY A 24 -16.57 -33.93 -54.33
CA GLY A 24 -17.07 -32.83 -53.51
C GLY A 24 -16.84 -33.15 -52.01
N GLY A 25 -15.83 -32.54 -51.43
CA GLY A 25 -15.63 -32.40 -50.01
C GLY A 25 -15.47 -30.93 -49.74
N GLY A 26 -16.46 -30.29 -49.13
CA GLY A 26 -16.37 -28.93 -48.65
C GLY A 26 -15.23 -28.84 -47.63
N GLY A 27 -14.02 -28.54 -48.12
CA GLY A 27 -12.90 -28.20 -47.27
C GLY A 27 -13.16 -26.81 -46.69
N SER A 28 -13.69 -26.76 -45.47
CA SER A 28 -13.61 -25.55 -44.65
C SER A 28 -12.14 -25.20 -44.53
N THR A 29 -11.73 -24.09 -45.11
CA THR A 29 -10.43 -23.45 -44.81
C THR A 29 -10.36 -23.27 -43.29
N PRO A 30 -9.27 -23.74 -42.63
CA PRO A 30 -9.12 -23.53 -41.20
C PRO A 30 -9.22 -22.02 -40.91
N GLU A 31 -10.18 -21.67 -40.08
CA GLU A 31 -10.32 -20.29 -39.63
C GLU A 31 -9.03 -19.87 -38.91
N PRO A 32 -8.45 -18.69 -39.16
CA PRO A 32 -7.25 -18.24 -38.47
C PRO A 32 -7.48 -18.27 -36.95
N PRO A 33 -6.50 -18.73 -36.15
CA PRO A 33 -6.65 -18.80 -34.71
C PRO A 33 -6.99 -17.43 -34.15
N VAL A 34 -8.03 -17.37 -33.29
CA VAL A 34 -8.42 -16.13 -32.61
C VAL A 34 -7.28 -15.68 -31.69
N PRO A 35 -6.78 -14.44 -31.81
CA PRO A 35 -5.71 -13.95 -30.96
C PRO A 35 -6.08 -14.03 -29.47
N GLY A 36 -5.13 -14.40 -28.61
CA GLY A 36 -5.31 -14.42 -27.17
C GLY A 36 -5.62 -13.05 -26.59
N ALA A 37 -6.45 -12.98 -25.56
CA ALA A 37 -6.68 -11.74 -24.82
C ALA A 37 -5.40 -11.30 -24.11
N SER A 38 -5.14 -10.00 -24.03
CA SER A 38 -4.08 -9.42 -23.18
C SER A 38 -4.66 -8.38 -22.22
N ILE A 39 -4.03 -8.23 -21.05
CA ILE A 39 -4.44 -7.31 -19.98
C ILE A 39 -3.23 -6.53 -19.52
N THR A 40 -3.37 -5.20 -19.46
CA THR A 40 -2.55 -4.32 -18.64
C THR A 40 -3.40 -3.91 -17.45
N LEU A 41 -2.95 -4.18 -16.23
CA LEU A 41 -3.61 -3.79 -14.97
C LEU A 41 -2.57 -3.15 -14.08
N SER A 42 -2.88 -1.98 -13.54
CA SER A 42 -2.03 -1.21 -12.61
C SER A 42 -2.84 -0.75 -11.40
N ILE A 43 -2.14 -0.45 -10.32
CA ILE A 43 -2.67 0.13 -9.09
C ILE A 43 -1.88 1.40 -8.78
N SER A 44 -2.53 2.41 -8.18
CA SER A 44 -1.88 3.69 -7.87
C SER A 44 -0.77 3.56 -6.83
N ASP A 45 -1.00 2.71 -5.80
CA ASP A 45 -0.12 2.61 -4.65
C ASP A 45 -0.03 1.15 -4.18
N ASP A 46 1.17 0.68 -3.89
CA ASP A 46 1.44 -0.67 -3.37
C ASP A 46 1.31 -0.75 -1.84
N GLN A 47 1.22 0.42 -1.16
CA GLN A 47 0.97 0.56 0.27
C GLN A 47 0.11 1.79 0.55
N ILE A 48 -0.89 1.65 1.42
CA ILE A 48 -1.76 2.74 1.89
C ILE A 48 -2.10 2.56 3.36
N TYR A 49 -2.58 3.64 3.99
CA TYR A 49 -3.18 3.57 5.32
C TYR A 49 -4.67 3.24 5.26
N LEU A 50 -5.18 2.57 6.30
CA LEU A 50 -6.59 2.22 6.41
C LEU A 50 -7.47 3.49 6.33
N GLY A 51 -8.48 3.45 5.50
CA GLY A 51 -9.34 4.59 5.17
C GLY A 51 -8.94 5.34 3.89
N ASN A 52 -7.72 5.14 3.39
CA ASN A 52 -7.30 5.71 2.11
C ASN A 52 -7.77 4.85 0.93
N THR A 53 -7.69 5.42 -0.26
CA THR A 53 -8.16 4.78 -1.50
C THR A 53 -7.00 4.36 -2.40
N VAL A 54 -7.22 3.31 -3.18
CA VAL A 54 -6.39 2.95 -4.33
C VAL A 54 -7.18 3.09 -5.62
N THR A 55 -6.50 3.42 -6.70
CA THR A 55 -7.10 3.47 -8.03
C THR A 55 -6.54 2.35 -8.90
N LEU A 56 -7.43 1.47 -9.36
CA LEU A 56 -7.11 0.45 -10.36
C LEU A 56 -7.35 1.02 -11.74
N THR A 57 -6.41 0.80 -12.66
CA THR A 57 -6.55 1.19 -14.08
C THR A 57 -6.20 0.00 -14.96
N TRP A 58 -7.04 -0.26 -15.97
CA TRP A 58 -6.82 -1.38 -16.87
C TRP A 58 -7.16 -1.06 -18.31
N THR A 59 -6.46 -1.75 -19.19
CA THR A 59 -6.76 -1.82 -20.63
C THR A 59 -6.58 -3.26 -21.12
N THR A 60 -7.37 -3.64 -22.12
CA THR A 60 -7.27 -4.96 -22.69
C THR A 60 -7.21 -4.90 -24.23
N SER A 61 -6.67 -5.93 -24.84
CA SER A 61 -6.80 -6.16 -26.27
C SER A 61 -7.26 -7.60 -26.57
N ASN A 62 -7.98 -7.78 -27.66
CA ASN A 62 -8.56 -9.06 -28.09
C ASN A 62 -9.46 -9.74 -27.02
N ALA A 63 -9.99 -8.98 -26.07
CA ALA A 63 -10.92 -9.47 -25.06
C ALA A 63 -12.37 -9.20 -25.47
N SER A 64 -13.28 -10.08 -25.10
CA SER A 64 -14.74 -9.95 -25.28
C SER A 64 -15.48 -9.73 -23.96
N SER A 65 -14.90 -10.16 -22.84
CA SER A 65 -15.46 -9.98 -21.51
C SER A 65 -14.37 -9.98 -20.46
N CYS A 66 -14.61 -9.26 -19.35
CA CYS A 66 -13.70 -9.21 -18.20
C CYS A 66 -14.48 -9.36 -16.90
N THR A 67 -13.89 -10.06 -15.92
CA THR A 67 -14.44 -10.25 -14.58
C THR A 67 -13.37 -10.00 -13.53
N ALA A 68 -13.74 -9.24 -12.51
CA ALA A 68 -12.91 -8.94 -11.35
C ALA A 68 -13.10 -10.00 -10.26
N SER A 69 -12.02 -10.25 -9.49
CA SER A 69 -12.05 -11.13 -8.32
C SER A 69 -10.97 -10.73 -7.30
N GLY A 70 -11.05 -11.31 -6.08
CA GLY A 70 -10.22 -10.92 -4.95
C GLY A 70 -10.87 -9.79 -4.13
N SER A 71 -10.14 -8.74 -3.81
CA SER A 71 -10.65 -7.60 -3.02
C SER A 71 -11.55 -6.64 -3.81
N TRP A 72 -11.91 -6.97 -5.01
CA TRP A 72 -12.95 -6.35 -5.84
C TRP A 72 -13.72 -7.43 -6.58
N SER A 73 -14.81 -7.07 -7.28
CA SER A 73 -15.65 -8.09 -7.93
C SER A 73 -16.48 -7.53 -9.09
N GLY A 74 -17.17 -8.44 -9.76
CA GLY A 74 -18.14 -8.15 -10.81
C GLY A 74 -17.55 -8.06 -12.20
N SER A 75 -18.44 -7.91 -13.20
CA SER A 75 -18.06 -7.70 -14.59
C SER A 75 -17.46 -6.31 -14.77
N LYS A 76 -16.40 -6.21 -15.57
CA LYS A 76 -15.72 -4.97 -15.90
C LYS A 76 -15.75 -4.70 -17.40
N ALA A 77 -15.72 -3.43 -17.77
CA ALA A 77 -15.51 -3.02 -19.15
C ALA A 77 -14.13 -3.48 -19.63
N LEU A 78 -13.89 -3.49 -20.95
CA LEU A 78 -12.61 -3.88 -21.52
C LEU A 78 -11.47 -2.89 -21.24
N SER A 79 -11.80 -1.69 -20.81
CA SER A 79 -10.87 -0.70 -20.28
C SER A 79 -11.59 0.19 -19.25
N GLY A 80 -10.85 0.73 -18.29
CA GLY A 80 -11.45 1.60 -17.28
C GLY A 80 -10.52 1.91 -16.12
N SER A 81 -11.11 2.60 -15.15
CA SER A 81 -10.50 2.92 -13.88
C SER A 81 -11.56 2.84 -12.77
N GLU A 82 -11.16 2.36 -11.60
CA GLU A 82 -12.03 2.24 -10.42
C GLU A 82 -11.25 2.57 -9.16
N THR A 83 -11.84 3.44 -8.33
CA THR A 83 -11.28 3.78 -7.02
C THR A 83 -11.94 2.93 -5.95
N ILE A 84 -11.12 2.31 -5.09
CA ILE A 84 -11.56 1.39 -4.04
C ILE A 84 -11.00 1.86 -2.70
N THR A 85 -11.83 1.86 -1.67
CA THR A 85 -11.42 2.03 -0.27
C THR A 85 -11.46 0.65 0.38
N PRO A 86 -10.31 0.05 0.71
CA PRO A 86 -10.28 -1.21 1.45
C PRO A 86 -10.89 -1.05 2.86
N ASP A 87 -11.62 -2.05 3.31
CA ASP A 87 -12.38 -2.03 4.58
C ASP A 87 -11.60 -2.59 5.78
N SER A 88 -10.41 -3.14 5.56
CA SER A 88 -9.61 -3.77 6.60
C SER A 88 -8.12 -3.77 6.24
N GLU A 89 -7.27 -3.90 7.23
CA GLU A 89 -5.82 -3.98 7.07
C GLU A 89 -5.33 -5.26 6.37
N GLY A 90 -4.04 -5.29 6.05
CA GLY A 90 -3.36 -6.41 5.42
C GLY A 90 -3.35 -6.34 3.90
N GLN A 91 -2.80 -7.38 3.28
CA GLN A 91 -2.63 -7.43 1.84
C GLN A 91 -3.97 -7.60 1.11
N LYS A 92 -4.25 -6.70 0.17
CA LYS A 92 -5.39 -6.75 -0.74
C LYS A 92 -4.92 -7.08 -2.14
N SER A 93 -5.56 -8.04 -2.78
CA SER A 93 -5.22 -8.50 -4.12
C SER A 93 -6.40 -8.29 -5.06
N TYR A 94 -6.13 -7.73 -6.23
CA TYR A 94 -7.12 -7.39 -7.26
C TYR A 94 -6.75 -8.12 -8.54
N THR A 95 -7.60 -9.05 -8.95
CA THR A 95 -7.37 -9.87 -10.15
C THR A 95 -8.40 -9.53 -11.21
N LEU A 96 -7.95 -9.25 -12.42
CA LEU A 96 -8.79 -9.13 -13.60
C LEU A 96 -8.56 -10.34 -14.51
N THR A 97 -9.63 -11.05 -14.84
CA THR A 97 -9.62 -12.16 -15.80
C THR A 97 -10.45 -11.79 -17.01
N CYS A 98 -9.85 -11.83 -18.18
CA CYS A 98 -10.54 -11.53 -19.45
C CYS A 98 -10.47 -12.70 -20.42
N SER A 99 -11.54 -12.92 -21.14
CA SER A 99 -11.67 -13.98 -22.16
C SER A 99 -11.82 -13.36 -23.55
N ASN A 100 -11.27 -14.03 -24.55
CA ASN A 100 -11.52 -13.70 -25.96
C ASN A 100 -12.79 -14.36 -26.49
N SER A 101 -13.16 -14.13 -27.75
CA SER A 101 -14.34 -14.70 -28.38
C SER A 101 -14.27 -16.24 -28.56
N ALA A 102 -13.08 -16.83 -28.50
CA ALA A 102 -12.88 -18.27 -28.51
C ALA A 102 -12.96 -18.93 -27.10
N GLY A 103 -13.21 -18.12 -26.05
CA GLY A 103 -13.28 -18.60 -24.66
C GLY A 103 -11.92 -18.78 -23.97
N THR A 104 -10.81 -18.41 -24.62
CA THR A 104 -9.49 -18.46 -23.98
C THR A 104 -9.34 -17.29 -23.02
N SER A 105 -8.97 -17.58 -21.77
CA SER A 105 -8.87 -16.60 -20.69
C SER A 105 -7.42 -16.28 -20.32
N THR A 106 -7.19 -15.04 -19.90
CA THR A 106 -5.94 -14.57 -19.28
C THR A 106 -6.27 -13.79 -18.02
N SER A 107 -5.35 -13.75 -17.06
CA SER A 107 -5.54 -13.04 -15.79
C SER A 107 -4.32 -12.17 -15.47
N ARG A 108 -4.58 -11.04 -14.78
CA ARG A 108 -3.57 -10.19 -14.16
C ARG A 108 -3.99 -9.85 -12.75
N THR A 109 -3.00 -9.80 -11.84
CA THR A 109 -3.21 -9.46 -10.44
C THR A 109 -2.25 -8.33 -10.06
N VAL A 110 -2.77 -7.36 -9.31
CA VAL A 110 -2.01 -6.33 -8.59
C VAL A 110 -2.42 -6.37 -7.13
N SER A 111 -1.59 -5.85 -6.24
CA SER A 111 -1.87 -5.85 -4.81
C SER A 111 -1.40 -4.56 -4.14
N THR A 112 -2.02 -4.22 -3.02
CA THR A 112 -1.59 -3.18 -2.09
C THR A 112 -1.58 -3.75 -0.67
N ASN A 113 -0.71 -3.21 0.18
CA ASN A 113 -0.72 -3.51 1.61
C ASN A 113 -1.42 -2.36 2.35
N VAL A 114 -2.46 -2.68 3.12
CA VAL A 114 -3.20 -1.72 3.94
C VAL A 114 -2.66 -1.76 5.36
N ILE A 115 -2.05 -0.66 5.80
CA ILE A 115 -1.56 -0.49 7.17
C ILE A 115 -2.75 -0.12 8.04
N GLY A 116 -3.02 -0.93 9.06
CA GLY A 116 -4.04 -0.66 10.07
C GLY A 116 -3.62 0.41 11.07
N ASN A 117 -4.51 0.78 11.96
CA ASN A 117 -4.24 1.73 13.02
C ASN A 117 -3.79 1.01 14.31
N SER A 118 -3.00 1.70 15.12
CA SER A 118 -2.69 1.33 16.50
C SER A 118 -3.00 2.48 17.44
N GLN A 119 -3.31 2.13 18.68
CA GLN A 119 -3.62 3.09 19.72
C GLN A 119 -2.35 3.55 20.42
N GLY A 120 -2.36 4.79 20.91
CA GLY A 120 -1.31 5.35 21.74
C GLY A 120 -1.90 6.34 22.74
N VAL A 121 -1.03 6.90 23.58
CA VAL A 121 -1.42 7.89 24.60
C VAL A 121 -0.39 9.03 24.68
N VAL A 122 -0.88 10.23 24.89
CA VAL A 122 -0.05 11.43 25.13
C VAL A 122 -0.14 11.80 26.61
N VAL A 123 1.02 11.84 27.26
CA VAL A 123 1.12 12.09 28.70
C VAL A 123 2.19 13.14 29.01
N GLY A 124 1.90 13.99 30.01
CA GLY A 124 2.85 14.93 30.62
C GLY A 124 3.07 14.53 32.10
N ALA A 125 2.76 15.44 33.03
CA ALA A 125 2.61 15.11 34.43
C ALA A 125 1.27 14.39 34.72
N ASN A 126 0.32 14.51 33.78
CA ASN A 126 -0.96 13.81 33.70
C ASN A 126 -1.27 13.56 32.21
N TYR A 127 -2.41 12.96 31.92
CA TYR A 127 -2.88 12.83 30.55
C TYR A 127 -3.11 14.21 29.91
N ILE A 128 -2.69 14.35 28.65
CA ILE A 128 -2.89 15.59 27.90
C ILE A 128 -4.17 15.43 27.08
N SER A 129 -5.14 16.29 27.38
CA SER A 129 -6.43 16.32 26.73
C SER A 129 -6.34 16.97 25.34
N SER A 130 -6.88 16.32 24.34
CA SER A 130 -7.09 16.83 22.99
C SER A 130 -5.84 17.42 22.28
N PRO A 131 -4.62 16.87 22.45
CA PRO A 131 -3.50 17.29 21.62
C PRO A 131 -3.71 16.85 20.17
N THR A 132 -3.06 17.54 19.24
CA THR A 132 -2.90 17.05 17.88
C THR A 132 -1.72 16.09 17.83
N VAL A 133 -1.91 14.89 17.29
CA VAL A 133 -0.88 13.85 17.18
C VAL A 133 -0.67 13.53 15.70
N ILE A 134 0.57 13.45 15.28
CA ILE A 134 0.99 13.31 13.88
C ILE A 134 1.98 12.16 13.77
N LEU A 135 1.84 11.37 12.72
CA LEU A 135 2.84 10.40 12.30
C LEU A 135 3.83 11.12 11.38
N ASP A 136 5.00 11.46 11.91
CA ASP A 136 6.05 12.21 11.19
C ASP A 136 6.83 11.26 10.27
N ILE A 137 6.40 11.18 9.01
CA ILE A 137 6.94 10.22 8.04
C ILE A 137 8.29 10.67 7.43
N ASN A 138 8.67 11.92 7.60
CA ASN A 138 9.91 12.47 7.08
C ASN A 138 10.92 12.87 8.18
N SER A 139 10.57 12.65 9.45
CA SER A 139 11.39 12.89 10.65
C SER A 139 11.92 14.32 10.74
N ASN A 140 11.09 15.31 10.37
CA ASN A 140 11.44 16.73 10.41
C ASN A 140 10.84 17.49 11.61
N TYR A 141 9.99 16.80 12.41
CA TYR A 141 9.32 17.34 13.62
C TYR A 141 8.36 18.50 13.37
N GLN A 142 7.81 18.56 12.20
CA GLN A 142 6.81 19.53 11.78
C GLN A 142 5.58 18.79 11.27
N SER A 143 4.47 19.48 11.19
CA SER A 143 3.26 18.96 10.56
C SER A 143 3.29 19.33 9.10
N ASP A 144 3.37 18.33 8.25
CA ASP A 144 3.42 18.50 6.80
C ASP A 144 2.16 17.95 6.11
N ASP A 145 1.90 18.48 4.91
CA ASP A 145 0.81 17.98 4.09
C ASP A 145 1.05 16.51 3.70
N GLY A 146 0.06 15.68 3.92
CA GLY A 146 0.09 14.24 3.60
C GLY A 146 0.49 13.34 4.76
N GLU A 147 0.89 13.89 5.90
CA GLU A 147 1.14 13.12 7.11
C GLU A 147 -0.16 12.75 7.82
N PRO A 148 -0.32 11.46 8.22
CA PRO A 148 -1.47 11.05 9.02
C PRO A 148 -1.50 11.79 10.35
N SER A 149 -2.64 12.41 10.66
CA SER A 149 -2.81 13.14 11.91
C SER A 149 -4.18 12.86 12.53
N THR A 150 -4.26 12.99 13.86
CA THR A 150 -5.49 12.85 14.62
C THR A 150 -5.48 13.77 15.84
N SER A 151 -6.65 14.06 16.41
CA SER A 151 -6.73 14.64 17.76
C SER A 151 -6.94 13.51 18.75
N ALA A 152 -6.15 13.49 19.82
CA ALA A 152 -6.39 12.58 20.91
C ALA A 152 -7.69 12.97 21.68
N ASP A 153 -8.24 12.03 22.43
CA ASP A 153 -9.38 12.27 23.29
C ASP A 153 -9.02 13.07 24.56
N THR A 154 -9.98 13.22 25.48
CA THR A 154 -9.79 13.89 26.77
C THR A 154 -8.84 13.17 27.73
N ASN A 155 -8.53 11.91 27.46
CA ASN A 155 -7.58 11.10 28.22
C ASN A 155 -6.23 10.97 27.49
N GLY A 156 -6.01 11.75 26.43
CA GLY A 156 -4.81 11.69 25.61
C GLY A 156 -4.71 10.48 24.68
N ILE A 157 -5.77 9.66 24.58
CA ILE A 157 -5.76 8.44 23.75
C ILE A 157 -5.97 8.83 22.29
N PHE A 158 -5.13 8.30 21.41
CA PHE A 158 -5.19 8.52 19.97
C PHE A 158 -5.07 7.22 19.17
N GLU A 159 -5.47 7.28 17.90
CA GLU A 159 -5.26 6.21 16.91
C GLU A 159 -4.56 6.78 15.69
N LEU A 160 -3.44 6.18 15.30
CA LEU A 160 -2.69 6.49 14.08
C LEU A 160 -2.29 5.20 13.36
N PRO A 161 -1.96 5.26 12.05
CA PRO A 161 -1.44 4.12 11.33
C PRO A 161 -0.30 3.42 12.07
N ASN A 162 -0.33 2.09 12.12
CA ASN A 162 0.70 1.27 12.75
C ASN A 162 1.94 1.16 11.85
N ASP A 163 2.53 2.31 11.55
CA ASP A 163 3.75 2.46 10.78
C ASP A 163 4.90 2.78 11.75
N PRO A 164 6.09 2.18 11.60
CA PRO A 164 7.24 2.43 12.46
C PRO A 164 7.92 3.77 12.16
N GLN A 165 7.14 4.85 12.13
CA GLN A 165 7.61 6.22 11.99
C GLN A 165 7.55 6.96 13.32
N ASP A 166 8.24 8.10 13.39
CA ASP A 166 8.22 8.96 14.57
C ASP A 166 6.82 9.53 14.81
N ILE A 167 6.47 9.77 16.06
CA ILE A 167 5.21 10.43 16.44
C ILE A 167 5.53 11.73 17.14
N ILE A 168 4.86 12.78 16.74
CA ILE A 168 4.92 14.09 17.40
C ILE A 168 3.53 14.50 17.87
N SER A 169 3.48 15.19 19.01
CA SER A 169 2.26 15.70 19.59
C SER A 169 2.40 17.18 19.90
N PHE A 170 1.37 17.95 19.61
CA PHE A 170 1.34 19.39 19.81
C PHE A 170 0.12 19.83 20.60
N GLY A 171 0.35 20.73 21.55
CA GLY A 171 -0.72 21.43 22.25
C GLY A 171 -1.53 20.55 23.21
N GLY A 172 -2.81 20.86 23.34
CA GLY A 172 -3.72 20.27 24.30
C GLY A 172 -3.80 21.01 25.62
N SER A 173 -4.35 20.36 26.65
CA SER A 173 -4.42 20.87 28.02
C SER A 173 -4.15 19.74 29.01
N ASP A 174 -3.56 20.09 30.16
CA ASP A 174 -3.41 19.14 31.26
C ASP A 174 -4.79 18.73 31.80
N ASN A 175 -5.10 17.43 31.81
CA ASN A 175 -6.42 16.94 32.11
C ASN A 175 -6.85 17.17 33.58
N SER A 176 -5.90 17.30 34.50
CA SER A 176 -6.18 17.53 35.93
C SER A 176 -6.29 19.00 36.32
N SER A 177 -5.43 19.84 35.76
CA SER A 177 -5.35 21.26 36.11
C SER A 177 -6.05 22.17 35.11
N GLY A 178 -6.32 21.69 33.88
CA GLY A 178 -6.85 22.47 32.78
C GLY A 178 -5.86 23.50 32.20
N VAL A 179 -4.58 23.41 32.56
CA VAL A 179 -3.54 24.29 32.03
C VAL A 179 -3.42 24.11 30.52
N ASP A 180 -3.45 25.23 29.79
CA ASP A 180 -3.24 25.27 28.35
C ASP A 180 -1.77 24.96 28.01
N LEU A 181 -1.57 23.95 27.16
CA LEU A 181 -0.27 23.45 26.71
C LEU A 181 -0.02 23.73 25.22
N THR A 182 -0.62 24.79 24.68
CA THR A 182 -0.58 25.13 23.22
C THR A 182 0.85 25.14 22.66
N ASN A 183 1.86 25.48 23.47
CA ASN A 183 3.25 25.53 23.05
C ASN A 183 4.05 24.25 23.39
N LEU A 184 3.39 23.22 23.94
CA LEU A 184 4.05 21.95 24.24
C LEU A 184 4.19 21.15 22.95
N SER A 185 5.37 20.63 22.71
CA SER A 185 5.63 19.61 21.70
C SER A 185 6.32 18.42 22.37
N LEU A 186 5.77 17.25 22.16
CA LEU A 186 6.32 15.98 22.63
C LEU A 186 6.57 15.06 21.44
N SER A 187 7.52 14.14 21.56
CA SER A 187 7.88 13.21 20.51
C SER A 187 8.09 11.80 21.03
N HIS A 188 7.88 10.86 20.15
CA HIS A 188 8.12 9.43 20.35
C HIS A 188 8.90 8.92 19.14
N LYS A 189 10.06 8.33 19.38
CA LYS A 189 10.88 7.77 18.31
C LYS A 189 10.24 6.52 17.76
N ALA A 190 10.39 6.30 16.46
CA ALA A 190 9.95 5.09 15.78
C ALA A 190 10.40 3.83 16.53
N SER A 191 9.45 2.98 16.86
CA SER A 191 9.69 1.73 17.57
C SER A 191 8.85 0.60 16.97
N SER A 192 9.27 -0.65 17.18
CA SER A 192 8.50 -1.83 16.77
C SER A 192 7.33 -2.15 17.71
N SER A 193 7.12 -1.35 18.76
CA SER A 193 6.03 -1.55 19.71
C SER A 193 4.68 -1.17 19.11
N THR A 194 3.67 -1.98 19.36
CA THR A 194 2.27 -1.67 19.01
C THR A 194 1.61 -0.69 19.98
N SER A 195 2.19 -0.53 21.17
CA SER A 195 1.77 0.46 22.17
C SER A 195 2.68 1.69 22.07
N ARG A 196 2.10 2.88 22.02
CA ARG A 196 2.80 4.13 21.73
C ARG A 196 2.52 5.16 22.81
N VAL A 197 3.54 5.45 23.61
CA VAL A 197 3.49 6.49 24.64
C VAL A 197 4.27 7.71 24.16
N VAL A 198 3.62 8.84 24.01
CA VAL A 198 4.25 10.13 23.70
C VAL A 198 4.36 10.94 24.99
N SER A 199 5.55 11.10 25.52
CA SER A 199 5.79 11.69 26.83
C SER A 199 7.04 12.57 26.85
N ALA A 200 7.27 13.24 27.95
CA ALA A 200 8.52 13.98 28.20
C ALA A 200 9.74 13.04 28.19
N LEU A 201 9.59 11.79 28.67
CA LEU A 201 10.68 10.81 28.66
C LEU A 201 10.99 10.34 27.24
N THR A 202 9.98 10.01 26.43
CA THR A 202 10.19 9.63 25.03
C THR A 202 10.75 10.79 24.22
N SER A 203 10.34 12.01 24.49
CA SER A 203 10.90 13.23 23.86
C SER A 203 12.36 13.46 24.24
N LEU A 204 12.74 13.15 25.48
CA LEU A 204 14.11 13.27 25.94
C LEU A 204 15.01 12.20 25.29
N ASP A 205 14.54 10.95 25.20
CA ASP A 205 15.27 9.90 24.50
C ASP A 205 15.44 10.23 23.03
N TYR A 206 14.40 10.76 22.41
CA TYR A 206 14.43 11.24 21.05
C TYR A 206 15.50 12.34 20.82
N ALA A 207 15.59 13.33 21.73
CA ALA A 207 16.60 14.39 21.68
C ALA A 207 18.01 13.87 21.99
N ASN A 208 18.12 12.69 22.58
CA ASN A 208 19.38 12.04 22.92
C ASN A 208 19.98 11.34 21.71
N THR A 209 20.81 12.01 20.95
CA THR A 209 21.52 11.45 19.80
C THR A 209 22.70 10.54 20.18
N GLY A 210 22.90 10.28 21.48
CA GLY A 210 23.96 9.42 22.02
C GLY A 210 23.62 7.92 21.88
N SER A 211 24.61 7.08 22.13
CA SER A 211 24.46 5.63 22.11
C SER A 211 23.90 5.04 23.42
N THR A 212 23.63 5.87 24.41
CA THR A 212 23.15 5.44 25.73
C THR A 212 21.65 5.66 25.80
N ASP A 213 20.91 4.60 26.03
CA ASP A 213 19.48 4.62 26.28
C ASP A 213 19.14 5.51 27.48
N ILE A 214 18.10 6.34 27.36
CA ILE A 214 17.67 7.27 28.41
C ILE A 214 17.26 6.54 29.69
N SER A 215 16.73 5.33 29.58
CA SER A 215 16.40 4.47 30.74
C SER A 215 17.63 4.19 31.57
N THR A 216 18.78 3.92 30.94
CA THR A 216 20.06 3.73 31.57
C THR A 216 20.59 5.02 32.21
N LEU A 217 20.46 6.17 31.52
CA LEU A 217 20.89 7.47 32.03
C LEU A 217 20.10 7.89 33.27
N LEU A 218 18.81 7.61 33.31
CA LEU A 218 17.94 7.93 34.43
C LEU A 218 17.90 6.83 35.50
N ASN A 219 18.66 5.74 35.30
CA ASN A 219 18.69 4.57 36.19
C ASN A 219 17.28 4.01 36.47
N LEU A 220 16.46 3.91 35.43
CA LEU A 220 15.13 3.32 35.52
C LEU A 220 15.24 1.80 35.68
N ASP A 221 14.24 1.20 36.29
CA ASP A 221 14.14 -0.26 36.39
C ASP A 221 14.08 -0.87 34.98
N SER A 222 14.81 -1.95 34.76
CA SER A 222 14.88 -2.62 33.44
C SER A 222 13.55 -3.25 32.98
N SER A 223 12.55 -3.30 33.86
CA SER A 223 11.17 -3.70 33.52
C SER A 223 10.32 -2.57 32.96
N ILE A 224 10.79 -1.32 33.05
CA ILE A 224 10.06 -0.15 32.53
C ILE A 224 10.40 0.04 31.06
N ASP A 225 9.41 -0.06 30.20
CA ASP A 225 9.48 0.33 28.81
C ASP A 225 8.86 1.72 28.64
N ILE A 226 9.70 2.76 28.52
CA ILE A 226 9.24 4.15 28.37
C ILE A 226 8.39 4.40 27.12
N TYR A 227 8.39 3.46 26.17
CA TYR A 227 7.64 3.56 24.92
C TYR A 227 6.27 2.88 24.97
N SER A 228 6.07 1.96 25.88
CA SER A 228 4.84 1.18 25.99
C SER A 228 4.16 1.26 27.35
N ASP A 229 4.92 1.52 28.43
CA ASP A 229 4.37 1.61 29.77
C ASP A 229 3.78 3.03 30.02
N ASP A 230 2.58 3.04 30.60
CA ASP A 230 1.94 4.29 31.03
C ASP A 230 2.71 4.86 32.23
N PRO A 231 3.30 6.06 32.13
CA PRO A 231 4.11 6.64 33.22
C PRO A 231 3.28 7.27 34.36
N ILE A 232 1.93 7.19 34.33
CA ILE A 232 1.02 7.78 35.32
C ILE A 232 0.39 6.73 36.21
#